data_6d3aa0fab8d4a8bb2bdd2a1433a321cf
#
_entry.id   6d3aa0fab8d4a8bb2bdd2a1433a321cf
#
_cell.length_a   1.000
_cell.length_b   1.000
_cell.length_c   1.000
_cell.angle_alpha   90.00
_cell.angle_beta   90.00
_cell.angle_gamma   90.00
#
_symmetry.space_group_name_H-M   'P 1'
#
loop_
_entity.id
_entity.type
_entity.pdbx_description
1 polymer ?
#
loop_
_entity_poly.entity_id
_entity_poly.type
_entity_poly.pdbx_seq_one_letter_code
_entity_poly.pdbx_strand_id
1 'polypeptide(L)'
;MALHTTLPIYKVAYDLLDVAVDLVKNMPRDVKLVIGGELRDGCLKVLVLVFRANVSRDKATHLTELIERIQEIELLLRLSRDKRFISTAQYAKAVELTGSVGKQASGWRRQSAASPVA
;
A
#
# COMPACT_ATOMS: atom_id res chain seq x y z
N MET A 1 -21.62 9.78 0.36
CA MET A 1 -20.22 9.35 0.56
C MET A 1 -20.20 7.91 1.03
N ALA A 2 -19.46 7.04 0.36
CA ALA A 2 -19.32 5.66 0.78
C ALA A 2 -18.42 5.55 2.02
N LEU A 3 -18.66 4.54 2.84
CA LEU A 3 -17.73 4.22 3.92
C LEU A 3 -16.44 3.70 3.30
N HIS A 4 -15.29 4.16 3.79
CA HIS A 4 -13.99 3.73 3.27
C HIS A 4 -13.80 2.21 3.34
N THR A 5 -14.39 1.56 4.35
CA THR A 5 -14.29 0.11 4.54
C THR A 5 -15.01 -0.71 3.47
N THR A 6 -15.92 -0.10 2.69
CA THR A 6 -16.64 -0.77 1.60
C THR A 6 -15.96 -0.61 0.25
N LEU A 7 -14.89 0.18 0.16
CA LEU A 7 -14.17 0.39 -1.09
C LEU A 7 -13.31 -0.83 -1.42
N PRO A 8 -13.29 -1.30 -2.68
CA PRO A 8 -12.42 -2.42 -3.06
C PRO A 8 -10.95 -2.19 -2.73
N ILE A 9 -10.46 -0.96 -2.94
CA ILE A 9 -9.06 -0.61 -2.63
C ILE A 9 -8.75 -0.77 -1.15
N TYR A 10 -9.69 -0.47 -0.25
CA TYR A 10 -9.50 -0.64 1.18
C TYR A 10 -9.21 -2.09 1.53
N LYS A 11 -10.00 -3.01 0.99
CA LYS A 11 -9.84 -4.43 1.26
C LYS A 11 -8.45 -4.92 0.84
N VAL A 12 -8.01 -4.56 -0.36
CA VAL A 12 -6.71 -4.98 -0.87
C VAL A 12 -5.59 -4.35 -0.06
N ALA A 13 -5.72 -3.08 0.30
CA ALA A 13 -4.74 -2.38 1.14
C ALA A 13 -4.66 -2.99 2.55
N TYR A 14 -5.80 -3.41 3.09
CA TYR A 14 -5.83 -4.11 4.37
C TYR A 14 -5.11 -5.47 4.27
N ASP A 15 -5.38 -6.22 3.19
CA ASP A 15 -4.69 -7.49 2.94
C ASP A 15 -3.19 -7.29 2.80
N LEU A 16 -2.77 -6.20 2.17
CA LEU A 16 -1.35 -5.84 2.05
C LEU A 16 -0.72 -5.59 3.42
N LEU A 17 -1.39 -4.86 4.29
CA LEU A 17 -0.91 -4.63 5.66
C LEU A 17 -0.78 -5.96 6.42
N ASP A 18 -1.78 -6.82 6.31
CA ASP A 18 -1.77 -8.13 6.95
C ASP A 18 -0.58 -8.98 6.47
N VAL A 19 -0.35 -9.03 5.17
CA VAL A 19 0.79 -9.73 4.59
C VAL A 19 2.11 -9.12 5.09
N ALA A 20 2.21 -7.79 5.12
CA ALA A 20 3.42 -7.10 5.58
C ALA A 20 3.75 -7.44 7.04
N VAL A 21 2.74 -7.46 7.90
CA VAL A 21 2.93 -7.84 9.31
C VAL A 21 3.49 -9.26 9.42
N ASP A 22 2.96 -10.19 8.62
CA ASP A 22 3.45 -11.56 8.62
C ASP A 22 4.88 -11.69 8.08
N LEU A 23 5.19 -10.93 7.02
CA LEU A 23 6.56 -10.91 6.46
C LEU A 23 7.57 -10.40 7.49
N VAL A 24 7.25 -9.31 8.17
CA VAL A 24 8.13 -8.68 9.16
C VAL A 24 8.38 -9.61 10.33
N LYS A 25 7.37 -10.36 10.74
CA LYS A 25 7.45 -11.28 11.87
C LYS A 25 8.62 -12.28 11.73
N ASN A 26 8.91 -12.72 10.52
CA ASN A 26 9.91 -13.74 10.23
C ASN A 26 11.25 -13.19 9.74
N MET A 27 11.40 -11.87 9.68
CA MET A 27 12.66 -11.24 9.28
C MET A 27 13.74 -11.37 10.36
N PRO A 28 15.03 -11.36 9.98
CA PRO A 28 16.11 -11.32 10.96
C PRO A 28 15.95 -10.15 11.93
N ARG A 29 16.34 -10.35 13.17
CA ARG A 29 16.10 -9.43 14.28
C ARG A 29 16.61 -8.01 14.01
N ASP A 30 17.81 -7.87 13.47
CA ASP A 30 18.44 -6.58 13.16
C ASP A 30 17.77 -5.86 12.00
N VAL A 31 17.20 -6.60 11.06
CA VAL A 31 16.51 -6.07 9.89
C VAL A 31 15.08 -5.68 10.24
N LYS A 32 14.47 -6.43 11.15
CA LYS A 32 13.06 -6.26 11.54
C LYS A 32 12.75 -4.84 12.02
N LEU A 33 13.64 -4.23 12.78
CA LEU A 33 13.42 -2.90 13.35
C LEU A 33 13.50 -1.79 12.31
N VAL A 34 14.32 -1.95 11.27
CA VAL A 34 14.52 -0.92 10.25
C VAL A 34 13.65 -1.19 9.03
N ILE A 35 13.98 -2.22 8.25
CA ILE A 35 13.26 -2.52 7.01
C ILE A 35 11.83 -3.00 7.30
N GLY A 36 11.68 -3.88 8.29
CA GLY A 36 10.36 -4.37 8.69
C GLY A 36 9.46 -3.26 9.19
N GLY A 37 10.00 -2.34 9.98
CA GLY A 37 9.25 -1.18 10.46
C GLY A 37 8.77 -0.29 9.33
N GLU A 38 9.65 0.01 8.36
CA GLU A 38 9.31 0.82 7.18
C GLU A 38 8.22 0.15 6.33
N LEU A 39 8.30 -1.16 6.13
CA LEU A 39 7.27 -1.91 5.39
C LEU A 39 5.92 -1.82 6.08
N ARG A 40 5.88 -2.11 7.37
CA ARG A 40 4.64 -2.09 8.14
C ARG A 40 4.04 -0.69 8.18
N ASP A 41 4.86 0.33 8.47
CA ASP A 41 4.41 1.72 8.56
C ASP A 41 3.95 2.23 7.20
N GLY A 42 4.64 1.87 6.12
CA GLY A 42 4.25 2.22 4.77
C GLY A 42 2.88 1.64 4.39
N CYS A 43 2.65 0.37 4.71
CA CYS A 43 1.37 -0.28 4.42
C CYS A 43 0.23 0.31 5.26
N LEU A 44 0.50 0.66 6.53
CA LEU A 44 -0.48 1.35 7.36
C LEU A 44 -0.81 2.73 6.77
N LYS A 45 0.19 3.47 6.33
CA LYS A 45 0.00 4.79 5.73
C LYS A 45 -0.87 4.72 4.47
N VAL A 46 -0.72 3.67 3.66
CA VAL A 46 -1.57 3.44 2.49
C VAL A 46 -3.05 3.37 2.90
N LEU A 47 -3.37 2.63 3.96
CA LEU A 47 -4.75 2.57 4.47
C LEU A 47 -5.26 3.93 4.95
N VAL A 48 -4.42 4.67 5.66
CA VAL A 48 -4.76 6.03 6.11
C VAL A 48 -5.05 6.94 4.92
N LEU A 49 -4.26 6.83 3.85
CA LEU A 49 -4.46 7.64 2.65
C LEU A 49 -5.73 7.26 1.90
N VAL A 50 -6.13 5.99 1.90
CA VAL A 50 -7.43 5.56 1.36
C VAL A 50 -8.56 6.27 2.10
N PHE A 51 -8.51 6.29 3.43
CA PHE A 51 -9.50 6.98 4.25
C PHE A 51 -9.53 8.48 3.93
N ARG A 52 -8.36 9.14 3.90
CA ARG A 52 -8.26 10.57 3.62
C ARG A 52 -8.79 10.92 2.24
N ALA A 53 -8.46 10.13 1.23
CA ALA A 53 -8.95 10.35 -0.12
C ALA A 53 -10.48 10.23 -0.19
N ASN A 54 -11.05 9.27 0.55
CA ASN A 54 -12.50 9.04 0.54
C ASN A 54 -13.27 10.23 1.11
N VAL A 55 -12.74 10.91 2.14
CA VAL A 55 -13.44 12.01 2.81
C VAL A 55 -13.04 13.39 2.28
N SER A 56 -12.01 13.47 1.46
CA SER A 56 -11.49 14.75 0.96
C SER A 56 -12.12 15.13 -0.37
N ARG A 57 -12.23 16.44 -0.61
CA ARG A 57 -12.57 16.96 -1.95
C ARG A 57 -11.39 16.82 -2.90
N ASP A 58 -10.20 17.12 -2.42
CA ASP A 58 -8.95 16.95 -3.18
C ASP A 58 -8.45 15.53 -3.02
N LYS A 59 -9.03 14.62 -3.77
CA LYS A 59 -8.64 13.21 -3.73
C LYS A 59 -7.27 12.99 -4.39
N ALA A 60 -6.98 13.77 -5.43
CA ALA A 60 -5.78 13.59 -6.24
C ALA A 60 -4.50 13.71 -5.41
N THR A 61 -4.42 14.67 -4.49
CA THR A 61 -3.25 14.86 -3.62
C THR A 61 -2.99 13.62 -2.76
N HIS A 62 -4.04 13.09 -2.14
CA HIS A 62 -3.91 11.89 -1.29
C HIS A 62 -3.59 10.64 -2.10
N LEU A 63 -4.19 10.50 -3.29
CA LEU A 63 -3.95 9.34 -4.15
C LEU A 63 -2.56 9.37 -4.77
N THR A 64 -2.02 10.55 -5.08
CA THR A 64 -0.65 10.70 -5.55
C THR A 64 0.34 10.25 -4.47
N GLU A 65 0.13 10.70 -3.23
CA GLU A 65 0.96 10.28 -2.09
C GLU A 65 0.86 8.76 -1.87
N LEU A 66 -0.34 8.19 -1.99
CA LEU A 66 -0.55 6.76 -1.86
C LEU A 66 0.24 5.98 -2.91
N ILE A 67 0.23 6.41 -4.15
CA ILE A 67 0.95 5.76 -5.24
C ILE A 67 2.46 5.82 -4.98
N GLU A 68 2.97 6.95 -4.49
CA GLU A 68 4.39 7.08 -4.12
C GLU A 68 4.75 6.12 -2.99
N ARG A 69 3.88 5.98 -1.98
CA ARG A 69 4.09 5.01 -0.89
C ARG A 69 4.14 3.58 -1.40
N ILE A 70 3.26 3.23 -2.32
CA ILE A 70 3.26 1.90 -2.93
C ILE A 70 4.59 1.62 -3.64
N GLN A 71 5.15 2.60 -4.35
CA GLN A 71 6.44 2.46 -5.01
C GLN A 71 7.57 2.22 -4.00
N GLU A 72 7.56 2.95 -2.89
CA GLU A 72 8.54 2.75 -1.80
C GLU A 72 8.41 1.34 -1.20
N ILE A 73 7.19 0.88 -0.96
CA ILE A 73 6.93 -0.46 -0.44
C ILE A 73 7.47 -1.52 -1.40
N GLU A 74 7.24 -1.35 -2.69
CA GLU A 74 7.73 -2.29 -3.72
C GLU A 74 9.26 -2.35 -3.74
N LEU A 75 9.94 -1.22 -3.56
CA LEU A 75 11.40 -1.19 -3.46
C LEU A 75 11.89 -1.98 -2.24
N LEU A 76 11.25 -1.78 -1.09
CA LEU A 76 11.62 -2.50 0.13
C LEU A 76 11.34 -4.00 0.03
N LEU A 77 10.24 -4.36 -0.61
CA LEU A 77 9.92 -5.78 -0.87
C LEU A 77 10.96 -6.43 -1.77
N ARG A 78 11.37 -5.73 -2.83
CA ARG A 78 12.38 -6.22 -3.76
C ARG A 78 13.72 -6.42 -3.05
N LEU A 79 14.14 -5.43 -2.26
CA LEU A 79 15.36 -5.52 -1.48
C LEU A 79 15.30 -6.70 -0.51
N SER A 80 14.15 -6.87 0.16
CA SER A 80 13.94 -7.96 1.11
C SER A 80 14.05 -9.33 0.44
N ARG A 81 13.54 -9.48 -0.77
CA ARG A 81 13.69 -10.70 -1.56
C ARG A 81 15.15 -10.92 -1.95
N ASP A 82 15.81 -9.88 -2.46
CA ASP A 82 17.18 -9.97 -2.94
C ASP A 82 18.15 -10.33 -1.80
N LYS A 83 17.89 -9.83 -0.60
CA LYS A 83 18.66 -10.13 0.60
C LYS A 83 18.19 -11.42 1.29
N ARG A 84 17.18 -12.09 0.76
CA ARG A 84 16.61 -13.31 1.30
C ARG A 84 16.01 -13.15 2.71
N PHE A 85 15.51 -11.96 3.01
CA PHE A 85 14.73 -11.73 4.24
C PHE A 85 13.32 -12.31 4.10
N ILE A 86 12.84 -12.39 2.87
CA ILE A 86 11.58 -13.02 2.50
C ILE A 86 11.82 -13.97 1.33
N SER A 87 10.93 -14.94 1.14
CA SER A 87 11.00 -15.87 0.03
C SER A 87 10.51 -15.25 -1.26
N THR A 88 10.84 -15.86 -2.40
CA THR A 88 10.32 -15.45 -3.71
C THR A 88 8.79 -15.56 -3.75
N ALA A 89 8.22 -16.62 -3.16
CA ALA A 89 6.77 -16.79 -3.11
C ALA A 89 6.09 -15.71 -2.27
N GLN A 90 6.68 -15.35 -1.14
CA GLN A 90 6.19 -14.25 -0.29
C GLN A 90 6.25 -12.92 -1.04
N TYR A 91 7.36 -12.66 -1.73
CA TYR A 91 7.53 -11.48 -2.56
C TYR A 91 6.44 -11.40 -3.65
N ALA A 92 6.23 -12.49 -4.39
CA ALA A 92 5.23 -12.54 -5.46
C ALA A 92 3.82 -12.21 -4.94
N LYS A 93 3.45 -12.76 -3.80
CA LYS A 93 2.15 -12.48 -3.18
C LYS A 93 2.01 -11.01 -2.78
N ALA A 94 3.05 -10.44 -2.19
CA ALA A 94 3.03 -9.05 -1.76
C ALA A 94 2.95 -8.08 -2.93
N VAL A 95 3.71 -8.30 -4.01
CA VAL A 95 3.68 -7.39 -5.17
C VAL A 95 2.39 -7.53 -5.99
N GLU A 96 1.71 -8.65 -5.93
CA GLU A 96 0.38 -8.77 -6.50
C GLU A 96 -0.58 -7.78 -5.80
N LEU A 97 -0.48 -7.68 -4.48
CA LEU A 97 -1.30 -6.76 -3.70
C LEU A 97 -0.91 -5.30 -3.93
N THR A 98 0.38 -4.97 -3.94
CA THR A 98 0.83 -3.60 -4.22
C THR A 98 0.42 -3.18 -5.63
N GLY A 99 0.54 -4.07 -6.60
CA GLY A 99 0.11 -3.81 -7.98
C GLY A 99 -1.38 -3.50 -8.06
N SER A 100 -2.20 -4.27 -7.35
CA SER A 100 -3.64 -4.05 -7.31
C SER A 100 -4.00 -2.71 -6.66
N VAL A 101 -3.38 -2.37 -5.53
CA VAL A 101 -3.60 -1.09 -4.86
C VAL A 101 -3.20 0.07 -5.77
N GLY A 102 -2.01 0.00 -6.37
CA GLY A 102 -1.52 1.05 -7.27
C GLY A 102 -2.42 1.27 -8.47
N LYS A 103 -2.89 0.19 -9.08
CA LYS A 103 -3.81 0.24 -10.22
C LYS A 103 -5.14 0.87 -9.85
N GLN A 104 -5.71 0.48 -8.72
CA GLN A 104 -6.97 1.03 -8.24
C GLN A 104 -6.83 2.50 -7.85
N ALA A 105 -5.74 2.87 -7.19
CA ALA A 105 -5.46 4.26 -6.83
C ALA A 105 -5.30 5.13 -8.07
N SER A 106 -4.60 4.67 -9.08
CA SER A 106 -4.43 5.39 -10.34
C SER A 106 -5.76 5.59 -11.07
N GLY A 107 -6.59 4.55 -11.09
CA GLY A 107 -7.94 4.63 -11.68
C GLY A 107 -8.82 5.62 -10.94
N TRP A 108 -8.81 5.57 -9.62
CA TRP A 108 -9.57 6.49 -8.77
C TRP A 108 -9.12 7.93 -8.99
N ARG A 109 -7.81 8.16 -9.04
CA ARG A 109 -7.23 9.49 -9.30
C ARG A 109 -7.70 10.04 -10.65
N ARG A 110 -7.67 9.23 -11.72
CA ARG A 110 -8.15 9.64 -13.05
C ARG A 110 -9.63 9.99 -13.01
N GLN A 111 -10.44 9.18 -12.38
CA GLN A 111 -11.88 9.40 -12.26
C GLN A 111 -12.17 10.70 -11.51
N SER A 112 -11.47 10.97 -10.44
CA SER A 112 -11.63 12.20 -9.66
C SER A 112 -11.24 13.45 -10.44
N ALA A 113 -10.17 13.37 -11.24
CA ALA A 113 -9.72 14.48 -12.07
C ALA A 113 -10.70 14.77 -13.22
N ALA A 114 -11.36 13.74 -13.75
CA ALA A 114 -12.34 13.87 -14.84
C ALA A 114 -13.70 14.37 -14.36
N SER A 115 -14.01 14.21 -13.07
CA SER A 115 -15.30 14.61 -12.52
C SER A 115 -15.28 16.11 -12.20
N PRO A 116 -16.28 16.89 -12.69
CA PRO A 116 -16.35 18.29 -12.32
C PRO A 116 -16.56 18.42 -10.80
N VAL A 117 -15.76 19.29 -10.20
CA VAL A 117 -15.94 19.63 -8.79
C VAL A 117 -17.08 20.62 -8.72
N ALA A 118 -18.19 20.16 -8.21
CA ALA A 118 -19.36 21.01 -8.01
C ALA A 118 -19.09 22.01 -6.89
#